data_2e3a8d40cd843ef417b4c94b6b7c1862
#
_entry.id   2e3a8d40cd843ef417b4c94b6b7c1862
#
_cell.length_a   1.000
_cell.length_b   1.000
_cell.length_c   1.000
_cell.angle_alpha   90.00
_cell.angle_beta   90.00
_cell.angle_gamma   90.00
#
_symmetry.space_group_name_H-M   'P 1'
#
loop_
_entity.id
_entity.type
_entity.pdbx_description
1 polymer ?
#
loop_
_entity_poly.entity_id
_entity_poly.type
_entity_poly.pdbx_seq_one_letter_code
_entity_poly.pdbx_strand_id
1 'polypeptide(L)'
;MRARKATVELQYNGAAVKTSLKEFGEAFSYTDPAGGSSDSISLTVGDPRYQWISAWLPHKGDQITAKISFADRDGDDKTTTLDCGLFTLDDLSYSDNGGKAAFKMSGVSAPALDAFSTTERTQNWEKVTLKKVAQTIASRYKLQLVFDATDVAISTQEQSSATDSSFLNQLCNDYGLMLKVFRSKIVIFDREKYKKKDPVATIPREEMSSFSWNTTLAGSYTGGTITYTDPKTKKDVTYTTGGGKRLLKSSTKADNLADAKRKIEAAVTSANHGITTISFQTMGRPDLCAGQTIMVTGVGRLSGKFYIDKKTDSLTSTSYTSKIEASQVPTTSDAVIVDAIQRLAAIGVINSPGYWIGKHKSVKYLDDLLLQMATTILVNHDTGLYTGNPQEALDALVKYGVINTRDYWAANMGKLQYISDLICKAANALPEIIQ
;
A
#
# COMPACT_ATOMS: atom_id res chain seq x y z
N MET A 1 6.61 15.64 -29.66
CA MET A 1 6.27 14.61 -28.65
C MET A 1 6.05 13.30 -29.37
N ARG A 2 6.88 12.28 -29.13
CA ARG A 2 6.74 10.97 -29.75
C ARG A 2 5.57 10.19 -29.15
N ALA A 3 5.05 9.21 -29.87
CA ALA A 3 3.97 8.37 -29.37
C ALA A 3 4.51 7.42 -28.29
N ARG A 4 3.91 7.43 -27.13
CA ARG A 4 4.21 6.52 -26.03
C ARG A 4 3.99 5.08 -26.47
N LYS A 5 4.94 4.18 -26.16
CA LYS A 5 4.89 2.80 -26.58
C LYS A 5 5.25 1.86 -25.43
N ALA A 6 4.31 1.01 -25.07
CA ALA A 6 4.56 -0.08 -24.13
C ALA A 6 4.79 -1.39 -24.90
N THR A 7 5.74 -2.20 -24.45
CA THR A 7 6.06 -3.52 -25.01
C THR A 7 6.30 -4.52 -23.89
N VAL A 8 5.96 -5.78 -24.14
CA VAL A 8 6.30 -6.89 -23.26
C VAL A 8 7.30 -7.78 -23.99
N GLU A 9 8.42 -8.06 -23.33
CA GLU A 9 9.41 -9.03 -23.76
C GLU A 9 9.21 -10.30 -22.93
N LEU A 10 9.05 -11.42 -23.59
CA LEU A 10 8.84 -12.73 -22.97
C LEU A 10 9.97 -13.68 -23.38
N GLN A 11 10.40 -14.53 -22.44
CA GLN A 11 11.24 -15.68 -22.73
C GLN A 11 10.53 -16.93 -22.20
N TYR A 12 10.45 -17.95 -23.01
CA TYR A 12 9.87 -19.24 -22.67
C TYR A 12 10.97 -20.28 -22.55
N ASN A 13 11.11 -20.92 -21.41
CA ASN A 13 12.20 -21.84 -21.09
C ASN A 13 13.59 -21.30 -21.48
N GLY A 14 13.81 -20.00 -21.26
CA GLY A 14 15.07 -19.31 -21.59
C GLY A 14 15.21 -18.86 -23.05
N ALA A 15 14.30 -19.25 -23.93
CA ALA A 15 14.30 -18.82 -25.33
C ALA A 15 13.43 -17.59 -25.55
N ALA A 16 13.92 -16.56 -26.24
CA ALA A 16 13.14 -15.36 -26.51
C ALA A 16 11.92 -15.65 -27.39
N VAL A 17 10.75 -15.25 -26.94
CA VAL A 17 9.52 -15.31 -27.73
C VAL A 17 9.51 -14.10 -28.67
N LYS A 18 9.72 -14.35 -29.99
CA LYS A 18 9.82 -13.29 -31.01
C LYS A 18 8.49 -12.66 -31.41
N THR A 19 7.39 -13.07 -30.80
CA THR A 19 6.04 -12.59 -31.13
C THR A 19 5.71 -11.32 -30.37
N SER A 20 5.36 -10.26 -31.07
CA SER A 20 4.82 -9.06 -30.46
C SER A 20 3.37 -9.31 -30.00
N LEU A 21 2.94 -8.69 -28.90
CA LEU A 21 1.51 -8.67 -28.50
C LEU A 21 0.59 -8.18 -29.63
N LYS A 22 1.14 -7.48 -30.64
CA LYS A 22 0.38 -7.02 -31.82
C LYS A 22 -0.03 -8.14 -32.77
N GLU A 23 0.73 -9.22 -32.83
CA GLU A 23 0.46 -10.30 -33.82
C GLU A 23 -0.43 -11.41 -33.23
N PHE A 24 -0.28 -11.76 -31.98
CA PHE A 24 -0.98 -12.88 -31.35
C PHE A 24 -1.50 -12.57 -29.95
N GLY A 25 -1.04 -11.48 -29.29
CA GLY A 25 -1.39 -11.18 -27.93
C GLY A 25 -2.62 -10.28 -27.85
N GLU A 26 -3.66 -10.75 -27.17
CA GLU A 26 -4.82 -9.93 -26.84
C GLU A 26 -4.56 -9.11 -25.58
N ALA A 27 -3.95 -9.71 -24.54
CA ALA A 27 -3.67 -9.05 -23.29
C ALA A 27 -2.52 -9.72 -22.52
N PHE A 28 -1.76 -8.91 -21.83
CA PHE A 28 -0.80 -9.33 -20.80
C PHE A 28 -1.11 -8.61 -19.49
N SER A 29 -1.05 -9.31 -18.38
CA SER A 29 -1.12 -8.69 -17.05
C SER A 29 -0.03 -9.23 -16.12
N TYR A 30 0.50 -8.34 -15.29
CA TYR A 30 1.41 -8.65 -14.20
C TYR A 30 0.82 -8.12 -12.89
N THR A 31 0.68 -8.99 -11.91
CA THR A 31 0.18 -8.64 -10.58
C THR A 31 1.30 -8.78 -9.56
N ASP A 32 1.56 -7.70 -8.86
CA ASP A 32 2.57 -7.52 -7.84
C ASP A 32 1.88 -7.23 -6.49
N PRO A 33 1.67 -8.21 -5.60
CA PRO A 33 1.23 -8.00 -4.22
C PRO A 33 2.41 -7.61 -3.33
N ALA A 34 2.17 -6.79 -2.32
CA ALA A 34 3.19 -6.40 -1.34
C ALA A 34 3.68 -7.60 -0.49
N GLY A 35 2.81 -8.56 -0.26
CA GLY A 35 3.14 -9.79 0.48
C GLY A 35 1.91 -10.67 0.69
N GLY A 36 2.10 -11.84 1.31
CA GLY A 36 1.03 -12.81 1.58
C GLY A 36 0.63 -13.67 0.39
N SER A 37 1.02 -13.30 -0.83
CA SER A 37 0.84 -14.07 -2.08
C SER A 37 2.03 -13.86 -3.01
N SER A 38 2.17 -14.74 -3.98
CA SER A 38 3.22 -14.65 -5.01
C SER A 38 2.81 -13.71 -6.12
N ASP A 39 3.79 -13.10 -6.76
CA ASP A 39 3.58 -12.37 -8.01
C ASP A 39 3.04 -13.33 -9.09
N SER A 40 2.24 -12.81 -9.99
CA SER A 40 1.64 -13.61 -11.06
C SER A 40 1.58 -12.87 -12.38
N ILE A 41 1.61 -13.65 -13.48
CA ILE A 41 1.35 -13.16 -14.82
C ILE A 41 0.15 -13.88 -15.43
N SER A 42 -0.50 -13.21 -16.36
CA SER A 42 -1.49 -13.82 -17.24
C SER A 42 -1.26 -13.29 -18.66
N LEU A 43 -1.23 -14.18 -19.63
CA LEU A 43 -1.12 -13.86 -21.05
C LEU A 43 -2.31 -14.49 -21.78
N THR A 44 -3.04 -13.69 -22.53
CA THR A 44 -4.08 -14.14 -23.44
C THR A 44 -3.62 -13.91 -24.87
N VAL A 45 -3.68 -14.93 -25.69
CA VAL A 45 -3.30 -14.88 -27.11
C VAL A 45 -4.46 -15.36 -27.98
N GLY A 46 -4.67 -14.70 -29.10
CA GLY A 46 -5.61 -15.17 -30.12
C GLY A 46 -5.05 -16.45 -30.81
N ASP A 47 -5.93 -17.40 -31.10
CA ASP A 47 -5.56 -18.67 -31.74
C ASP A 47 -6.43 -19.00 -32.95
N PRO A 48 -6.48 -18.13 -33.96
CA PRO A 48 -7.35 -18.36 -35.15
C PRO A 48 -6.96 -19.59 -35.99
N ARG A 49 -5.81 -20.16 -35.72
CA ARG A 49 -5.27 -21.34 -36.45
C ARG A 49 -5.17 -22.59 -35.56
N TYR A 50 -5.68 -22.54 -34.32
CA TYR A 50 -5.63 -23.66 -33.37
C TYR A 50 -4.23 -24.19 -33.07
N GLN A 51 -3.20 -23.32 -33.17
CA GLN A 51 -1.80 -23.68 -32.96
C GLN A 51 -1.49 -23.85 -31.46
N TRP A 52 -2.07 -23.01 -30.61
CA TRP A 52 -1.83 -23.02 -29.16
C TRP A 52 -2.43 -24.23 -28.45
N ILE A 53 -3.44 -24.87 -29.02
CA ILE A 53 -4.00 -26.13 -28.49
C ILE A 53 -3.45 -27.35 -29.20
N SER A 54 -2.51 -27.20 -30.11
CA SER A 54 -1.89 -28.28 -30.87
C SER A 54 -0.36 -28.22 -30.79
N ALA A 55 0.32 -27.78 -31.85
CA ALA A 55 1.78 -27.81 -31.93
C ALA A 55 2.53 -26.90 -30.93
N TRP A 56 1.87 -25.84 -30.48
CA TRP A 56 2.46 -24.84 -29.55
C TRP A 56 1.93 -24.95 -28.12
N LEU A 57 1.24 -26.02 -27.78
CA LEU A 57 0.68 -26.19 -26.46
C LEU A 57 1.80 -26.23 -25.40
N PRO A 58 1.87 -25.22 -24.48
CA PRO A 58 2.85 -25.23 -23.41
C PRO A 58 2.50 -26.27 -22.36
N HIS A 59 3.44 -26.63 -21.50
CA HIS A 59 3.23 -27.57 -20.41
C HIS A 59 3.14 -26.82 -19.08
N LYS A 60 2.32 -27.33 -18.18
CA LYS A 60 2.37 -26.89 -16.78
C LYS A 60 3.76 -27.19 -16.21
N GLY A 61 4.32 -26.22 -15.48
CA GLY A 61 5.68 -26.28 -14.98
C GLY A 61 6.73 -25.61 -15.88
N ASP A 62 6.40 -25.25 -17.14
CA ASP A 62 7.28 -24.47 -17.99
C ASP A 62 7.53 -23.09 -17.40
N GLN A 63 8.69 -22.50 -17.75
CA GLN A 63 9.13 -21.23 -17.19
C GLN A 63 8.95 -20.08 -18.18
N ILE A 64 8.42 -18.98 -17.70
CA ILE A 64 8.32 -17.72 -18.45
C ILE A 64 8.99 -16.60 -17.66
N THR A 65 9.88 -15.83 -18.31
CA THR A 65 10.29 -14.52 -17.82
C THR A 65 9.57 -13.43 -18.59
N ALA A 66 9.20 -12.36 -17.88
CA ALA A 66 8.49 -11.24 -18.45
C ALA A 66 9.14 -9.91 -18.07
N LYS A 67 9.18 -8.98 -19.02
CA LYS A 67 9.70 -7.63 -18.84
C LYS A 67 8.82 -6.64 -19.60
N ILE A 68 8.33 -5.62 -18.91
CA ILE A 68 7.56 -4.52 -19.49
C ILE A 68 8.51 -3.35 -19.75
N SER A 69 8.48 -2.80 -20.96
CA SER A 69 9.21 -1.58 -21.31
C SER A 69 8.22 -0.51 -21.76
N PHE A 70 8.37 0.72 -21.25
CA PHE A 70 7.52 1.85 -21.61
C PHE A 70 8.39 3.01 -22.09
N ALA A 71 8.39 3.20 -23.41
CA ALA A 71 9.13 4.25 -24.07
C ALA A 71 8.33 5.55 -24.15
N ASP A 72 9.04 6.67 -24.11
CA ASP A 72 8.55 8.04 -24.29
C ASP A 72 7.44 8.47 -23.31
N ARG A 73 7.34 7.78 -22.15
CA ARG A 73 6.40 8.16 -21.09
C ARG A 73 6.81 9.47 -20.40
N ASP A 74 8.07 9.53 -19.98
CA ASP A 74 8.62 10.61 -19.16
C ASP A 74 9.49 11.59 -19.98
N GLY A 75 9.29 11.65 -21.29
CA GLY A 75 9.99 12.46 -22.28
C GLY A 75 10.50 11.64 -23.44
N ASP A 76 10.81 12.33 -24.53
CA ASP A 76 11.28 11.70 -25.77
C ASP A 76 12.60 10.95 -25.53
N ASP A 77 12.73 9.77 -26.11
CA ASP A 77 13.89 8.86 -26.03
C ASP A 77 14.17 8.27 -24.61
N LYS A 78 13.24 8.42 -23.66
CA LYS A 78 13.33 7.77 -22.35
C LYS A 78 12.52 6.49 -22.30
N THR A 79 13.14 5.42 -21.83
CA THR A 79 12.46 4.13 -21.61
C THR A 79 12.57 3.71 -20.16
N THR A 80 11.42 3.51 -19.51
CA THR A 80 11.35 2.92 -18.17
C THR A 80 11.01 1.45 -18.31
N THR A 81 11.72 0.61 -17.59
CA THR A 81 11.58 -0.83 -17.67
C THR A 81 11.22 -1.43 -16.33
N LEU A 82 10.22 -2.32 -16.33
CA LEU A 82 9.83 -3.16 -15.21
C LEU A 82 10.17 -4.61 -15.56
N ASP A 83 11.10 -5.19 -14.83
CA ASP A 83 11.37 -6.62 -14.89
C ASP A 83 10.42 -7.34 -13.94
N CYS A 84 9.46 -8.08 -14.50
CA CYS A 84 8.45 -8.80 -13.73
C CYS A 84 8.99 -10.07 -13.06
N GLY A 85 10.09 -10.64 -13.57
CA GLY A 85 10.74 -11.82 -12.98
C GLY A 85 10.48 -13.12 -13.71
N LEU A 86 10.69 -14.24 -13.00
CA LEU A 86 10.54 -15.61 -13.48
C LEU A 86 9.26 -16.22 -12.92
N PHE A 87 8.47 -16.84 -13.77
CA PHE A 87 7.19 -17.48 -13.44
C PHE A 87 7.18 -18.92 -13.92
N THR A 88 6.50 -19.77 -13.17
CA THR A 88 6.18 -21.15 -13.55
C THR A 88 4.73 -21.19 -14.00
N LEU A 89 4.46 -21.76 -15.18
CA LEU A 89 3.12 -21.92 -15.71
C LEU A 89 2.31 -22.87 -14.82
N ASP A 90 1.13 -22.42 -14.39
CA ASP A 90 0.25 -23.14 -13.48
C ASP A 90 -1.10 -23.46 -14.12
N ASP A 91 -1.71 -22.50 -14.78
CA ASP A 91 -3.04 -22.62 -15.37
C ASP A 91 -3.03 -22.31 -16.86
N LEU A 92 -3.63 -23.22 -17.62
CA LEU A 92 -3.80 -23.13 -19.06
C LEU A 92 -5.28 -23.31 -19.40
N SER A 93 -5.84 -22.39 -20.15
CA SER A 93 -7.23 -22.49 -20.60
C SER A 93 -7.41 -22.05 -22.05
N TYR A 94 -8.40 -22.61 -22.69
CA TYR A 94 -8.75 -22.33 -24.08
C TYR A 94 -10.25 -22.07 -24.18
N SER A 95 -10.60 -21.09 -25.00
CA SER A 95 -11.99 -20.78 -25.31
C SER A 95 -12.16 -20.47 -26.79
N ASP A 96 -13.22 -20.95 -27.40
CA ASP A 96 -13.63 -20.56 -28.74
C ASP A 96 -15.11 -20.13 -28.70
N ASN A 97 -15.32 -18.87 -29.00
CA ASN A 97 -16.66 -18.24 -28.99
C ASN A 97 -16.98 -17.78 -30.42
N GLY A 98 -17.48 -18.70 -31.23
CA GLY A 98 -17.92 -18.39 -32.59
C GLY A 98 -16.81 -17.91 -33.51
N GLY A 99 -15.66 -18.58 -33.51
CA GLY A 99 -14.50 -18.29 -34.34
C GLY A 99 -13.53 -17.28 -33.76
N LYS A 100 -13.76 -16.83 -32.50
CA LYS A 100 -12.80 -16.06 -31.70
C LYS A 100 -12.14 -16.99 -30.71
N ALA A 101 -11.18 -17.75 -31.21
CA ALA A 101 -10.40 -18.67 -30.41
C ALA A 101 -9.32 -17.91 -29.63
N ALA A 102 -9.24 -18.14 -28.32
CA ALA A 102 -8.23 -17.54 -27.44
C ALA A 102 -7.64 -18.60 -26.50
N PHE A 103 -6.35 -18.55 -26.36
CA PHE A 103 -5.59 -19.34 -25.41
C PHE A 103 -5.07 -18.44 -24.29
N LYS A 104 -5.33 -18.83 -23.04
CA LYS A 104 -4.87 -18.12 -21.87
C LYS A 104 -3.92 -19.00 -21.08
N MET A 105 -2.79 -18.41 -20.68
CA MET A 105 -1.84 -19.01 -19.76
C MET A 105 -1.59 -18.09 -18.59
N SER A 106 -1.49 -18.67 -17.40
CA SER A 106 -1.16 -17.94 -16.16
C SER A 106 0.00 -18.61 -15.47
N GLY A 107 0.87 -17.82 -14.88
CA GLY A 107 2.03 -18.30 -14.14
C GLY A 107 2.19 -17.56 -12.83
N VAL A 108 2.74 -18.25 -11.85
CA VAL A 108 3.07 -17.70 -10.52
C VAL A 108 4.58 -17.64 -10.36
N SER A 109 5.05 -16.68 -9.57
CA SER A 109 6.48 -16.53 -9.30
C SER A 109 7.03 -17.84 -8.73
N ALA A 110 8.02 -18.44 -9.42
CA ALA A 110 8.72 -19.59 -8.91
C ALA A 110 9.42 -19.24 -7.58
N PRO A 111 9.39 -20.08 -6.59
CA PRO A 111 9.09 -21.50 -6.51
C PRO A 111 7.72 -21.83 -5.87
N ALA A 112 6.70 -21.04 -6.15
CA ALA A 112 5.40 -21.21 -5.48
C ALA A 112 4.76 -22.59 -5.72
N LEU A 113 5.12 -23.27 -6.82
CA LEU A 113 4.59 -24.60 -7.17
C LEU A 113 5.49 -25.76 -6.73
N ASP A 114 6.66 -25.49 -6.17
CA ASP A 114 7.61 -26.52 -5.76
C ASP A 114 7.28 -27.05 -4.35
N ALA A 115 8.07 -28.00 -3.89
CA ALA A 115 7.98 -28.60 -2.55
C ALA A 115 7.91 -27.59 -1.39
N PHE A 116 8.30 -26.33 -1.62
CA PHE A 116 8.13 -25.21 -0.70
C PHE A 116 6.66 -24.99 -0.31
N SER A 117 5.73 -25.10 -1.28
CA SER A 117 4.30 -24.87 -1.08
C SER A 117 3.46 -26.15 -1.06
N THR A 118 4.04 -27.31 -1.36
CA THR A 118 3.30 -28.56 -1.51
C THR A 118 3.71 -29.65 -0.52
N THR A 119 4.96 -29.65 -0.03
CA THR A 119 5.45 -30.70 0.89
C THR A 119 5.22 -30.28 2.34
N GLU A 120 4.35 -31.02 3.02
CA GLU A 120 4.13 -30.85 4.46
C GLU A 120 5.30 -31.41 5.27
N ARG A 121 5.59 -30.76 6.38
CA ARG A 121 6.65 -31.13 7.32
C ARG A 121 6.18 -31.02 8.75
N THR A 122 6.75 -31.86 9.61
CA THR A 122 6.63 -31.74 11.05
C THR A 122 8.04 -31.58 11.62
N GLN A 123 8.29 -30.43 12.24
CA GLN A 123 9.60 -30.09 12.79
C GLN A 123 9.45 -29.16 13.99
N ASN A 124 10.25 -29.35 15.02
CA ASN A 124 10.38 -28.43 16.14
C ASN A 124 11.56 -27.48 15.93
N TRP A 125 11.33 -26.21 16.12
CA TRP A 125 12.32 -25.16 16.09
C TRP A 125 12.55 -24.69 17.52
N GLU A 126 13.75 -24.86 18.06
CA GLU A 126 14.07 -24.53 19.45
C GLU A 126 15.28 -23.60 19.51
N LYS A 127 15.20 -22.58 20.39
CA LYS A 127 16.29 -21.62 20.65
C LYS A 127 16.91 -21.04 19.37
N VAL A 128 16.05 -20.62 18.45
CA VAL A 128 16.41 -20.08 17.14
C VAL A 128 15.93 -18.64 17.00
N THR A 129 16.28 -17.99 15.89
CA THR A 129 15.67 -16.72 15.50
C THR A 129 14.81 -16.90 14.25
N LEU A 130 13.84 -16.00 14.04
CA LEU A 130 12.99 -16.03 12.84
C LEU A 130 13.85 -15.96 11.57
N LYS A 131 14.88 -15.12 11.55
CA LYS A 131 15.84 -15.05 10.43
C LYS A 131 16.54 -16.38 10.19
N LYS A 132 16.94 -17.09 11.26
CA LYS A 132 17.59 -18.41 11.14
C LYS A 132 16.63 -19.46 10.58
N VAL A 133 15.37 -19.47 11.03
CA VAL A 133 14.31 -20.33 10.47
C VAL A 133 14.15 -20.06 8.99
N ALA A 134 13.95 -18.79 8.62
CA ALA A 134 13.80 -18.36 7.22
C ALA A 134 15.01 -18.74 6.37
N GLN A 135 16.23 -18.56 6.89
CA GLN A 135 17.47 -18.94 6.18
C GLN A 135 17.56 -20.44 5.95
N THR A 136 17.19 -21.24 6.94
CA THR A 136 17.20 -22.72 6.83
C THR A 136 16.19 -23.17 5.77
N ILE A 137 14.99 -22.61 5.80
CA ILE A 137 13.96 -22.90 4.79
C ILE A 137 14.41 -22.43 3.40
N ALA A 138 14.90 -21.19 3.26
CA ALA A 138 15.38 -20.68 1.98
C ALA A 138 16.48 -21.56 1.38
N SER A 139 17.45 -22.00 2.21
CA SER A 139 18.55 -22.86 1.78
C SER A 139 18.07 -24.24 1.28
N ARG A 140 17.01 -24.80 1.90
CA ARG A 140 16.39 -26.07 1.50
C ARG A 140 15.93 -26.06 0.03
N TYR A 141 15.45 -24.91 -0.43
CA TYR A 141 14.93 -24.71 -1.79
C TYR A 141 15.88 -23.94 -2.69
N LYS A 142 17.14 -23.75 -2.28
CA LYS A 142 18.15 -22.95 -3.03
C LYS A 142 17.70 -21.52 -3.33
N LEU A 143 16.90 -20.93 -2.42
CA LEU A 143 16.41 -19.58 -2.51
C LEU A 143 17.34 -18.61 -1.78
N GLN A 144 17.47 -17.41 -2.28
CA GLN A 144 18.13 -16.31 -1.56
C GLN A 144 17.18 -15.73 -0.51
N LEU A 145 17.64 -15.54 0.73
CA LEU A 145 16.89 -14.78 1.74
C LEU A 145 17.30 -13.30 1.71
N VAL A 146 16.30 -12.43 1.60
CA VAL A 146 16.41 -11.00 1.89
C VAL A 146 15.61 -10.72 3.17
N PHE A 147 16.28 -10.29 4.24
CA PHE A 147 15.66 -10.07 5.54
C PHE A 147 15.84 -8.61 5.97
N ASP A 148 14.78 -7.80 5.81
CA ASP A 148 14.75 -6.37 6.14
C ASP A 148 13.77 -6.07 7.28
N ALA A 149 14.03 -6.71 8.43
CA ALA A 149 13.25 -6.56 9.64
C ALA A 149 14.14 -6.72 10.89
N THR A 150 13.62 -6.35 12.04
CA THR A 150 14.26 -6.68 13.31
C THR A 150 14.08 -8.17 13.59
N ASP A 151 15.16 -8.89 13.81
CA ASP A 151 15.12 -10.33 14.08
C ASP A 151 14.42 -10.64 15.41
N VAL A 152 13.83 -11.81 15.50
CA VAL A 152 13.03 -12.26 16.65
C VAL A 152 13.59 -13.54 17.20
N ALA A 153 13.89 -13.56 18.49
CA ALA A 153 14.23 -14.80 19.21
C ALA A 153 12.97 -15.63 19.44
N ILE A 154 13.06 -16.91 19.15
CA ILE A 154 12.01 -17.91 19.29
C ILE A 154 12.53 -18.99 20.23
N SER A 155 11.86 -19.19 21.38
CA SER A 155 12.24 -20.25 22.33
C SER A 155 11.83 -21.61 21.79
N THR A 156 10.58 -21.74 21.34
CA THR A 156 10.05 -22.98 20.76
C THR A 156 8.93 -22.65 19.78
N GLN A 157 9.02 -23.19 18.57
CA GLN A 157 7.97 -23.09 17.55
C GLN A 157 7.83 -24.44 16.85
N GLU A 158 6.62 -24.95 16.81
CA GLU A 158 6.30 -26.18 16.11
C GLU A 158 5.77 -25.89 14.71
N GLN A 159 6.29 -26.60 13.72
CA GLN A 159 5.70 -26.77 12.41
C GLN A 159 5.06 -28.15 12.39
N SER A 160 3.74 -28.24 12.37
CA SER A 160 3.00 -29.50 12.44
C SER A 160 2.19 -29.69 11.16
N SER A 161 2.55 -30.71 10.38
CA SER A 161 1.91 -31.04 9.09
C SER A 161 1.60 -29.81 8.25
N ALA A 162 2.56 -28.90 8.16
CA ALA A 162 2.43 -27.65 7.43
C ALA A 162 3.54 -27.53 6.37
N THR A 163 3.20 -26.94 5.22
CA THR A 163 4.22 -26.63 4.23
C THR A 163 5.17 -25.54 4.73
N ASP A 164 6.40 -25.52 4.24
CA ASP A 164 7.38 -24.49 4.62
C ASP A 164 6.89 -23.08 4.28
N SER A 165 6.13 -22.93 3.20
CA SER A 165 5.51 -21.66 2.78
C SER A 165 4.46 -21.19 3.78
N SER A 166 3.48 -22.02 4.11
CA SER A 166 2.41 -21.68 5.04
C SER A 166 2.94 -21.42 6.45
N PHE A 167 3.85 -22.26 6.92
CA PHE A 167 4.49 -22.11 8.22
C PHE A 167 5.27 -20.79 8.33
N LEU A 168 6.13 -20.49 7.33
CA LEU A 168 6.93 -19.27 7.36
C LEU A 168 6.05 -18.02 7.25
N ASN A 169 4.98 -18.07 6.43
CA ASN A 169 4.03 -16.98 6.32
C ASN A 169 3.29 -16.74 7.64
N GLN A 170 2.81 -17.80 8.30
CA GLN A 170 2.16 -17.68 9.60
C GLN A 170 3.12 -17.10 10.65
N LEU A 171 4.34 -17.61 10.70
CA LEU A 171 5.37 -17.13 11.61
C LEU A 171 5.70 -15.64 11.40
N CYS A 172 5.79 -15.20 10.14
CA CYS A 172 5.97 -13.78 9.83
C CYS A 172 4.76 -12.94 10.29
N ASN A 173 3.54 -13.41 10.03
CA ASN A 173 2.31 -12.71 10.41
C ASN A 173 2.18 -12.54 11.92
N ASP A 174 2.56 -13.56 12.72
CA ASP A 174 2.52 -13.51 14.19
C ASP A 174 3.38 -12.35 14.75
N TYR A 175 4.43 -11.97 14.02
CA TYR A 175 5.33 -10.88 14.40
C TYR A 175 5.16 -9.60 13.56
N GLY A 176 4.08 -9.50 12.76
CA GLY A 176 3.77 -8.32 11.95
C GLY A 176 4.70 -8.12 10.76
N LEU A 177 5.41 -9.16 10.34
CA LEU A 177 6.28 -9.14 9.19
C LEU A 177 5.53 -9.62 7.93
N MET A 178 5.98 -9.16 6.79
CA MET A 178 5.47 -9.58 5.48
C MET A 178 6.43 -10.56 4.83
N LEU A 179 5.87 -11.61 4.25
CA LEU A 179 6.59 -12.56 3.41
C LEU A 179 6.21 -12.35 1.95
N LYS A 180 7.21 -12.21 1.09
CA LYS A 180 7.05 -12.19 -0.36
C LYS A 180 8.02 -13.15 -1.00
N VAL A 181 7.56 -13.89 -2.00
CA VAL A 181 8.42 -14.70 -2.85
C VAL A 181 8.53 -14.03 -4.21
N PHE A 182 9.75 -13.67 -4.59
CA PHE A 182 10.02 -12.94 -5.81
C PHE A 182 11.38 -13.33 -6.40
N ARG A 183 11.43 -13.69 -7.69
CA ARG A 183 12.68 -14.01 -8.44
C ARG A 183 13.59 -14.99 -7.69
N SER A 184 13.07 -16.12 -7.29
CA SER A 184 13.83 -17.12 -6.51
C SER A 184 14.41 -16.60 -5.19
N LYS A 185 13.76 -15.57 -4.61
CA LYS A 185 14.11 -15.02 -3.30
C LYS A 185 12.92 -15.09 -2.36
N ILE A 186 13.20 -15.37 -1.10
CA ILE A 186 12.30 -15.11 0.00
C ILE A 186 12.65 -13.74 0.55
N VAL A 187 11.70 -12.82 0.54
CA VAL A 187 11.83 -11.45 1.07
C VAL A 187 10.96 -11.34 2.31
N ILE A 188 11.57 -11.08 3.45
CA ILE A 188 10.86 -10.82 4.71
C ILE A 188 11.17 -9.38 5.13
N PHE A 189 10.12 -8.61 5.36
CA PHE A 189 10.27 -7.19 5.70
C PHE A 189 9.18 -6.71 6.66
N ASP A 190 9.47 -5.62 7.36
CA ASP A 190 8.54 -4.95 8.26
C ASP A 190 7.72 -3.90 7.48
N ARG A 191 6.42 -4.16 7.28
CA ARG A 191 5.50 -3.25 6.59
C ARG A 191 5.44 -1.87 7.23
N GLU A 192 5.45 -1.79 8.56
CA GLU A 192 5.36 -0.51 9.27
C GLU A 192 6.63 0.34 9.08
N LYS A 193 7.79 -0.30 8.95
CA LYS A 193 9.04 0.37 8.55
C LYS A 193 8.92 0.95 7.13
N TYR A 194 8.31 0.21 6.20
CA TYR A 194 8.11 0.67 4.82
C TYR A 194 7.08 1.78 4.71
N LYS A 195 6.01 1.75 5.49
CA LYS A 195 5.03 2.84 5.58
C LYS A 195 5.64 4.17 6.02
N LYS A 196 6.74 4.14 6.80
CA LYS A 196 7.44 5.35 7.26
C LYS A 196 8.33 5.99 6.20
N LYS A 197 8.70 5.26 5.14
CA LYS A 197 9.53 5.81 4.04
C LYS A 197 8.77 6.92 3.31
N ASP A 198 9.50 7.87 2.74
CA ASP A 198 8.91 8.94 1.95
C ASP A 198 8.15 8.39 0.74
N PRO A 199 7.08 9.06 0.31
CA PRO A 199 6.37 8.70 -0.91
C PRO A 199 7.31 8.76 -2.13
N VAL A 200 7.29 7.70 -2.94
CA VAL A 200 8.11 7.63 -4.16
C VAL A 200 7.53 8.45 -5.30
N ALA A 201 6.23 8.75 -5.24
CA ALA A 201 5.53 9.55 -6.24
C ALA A 201 4.32 10.25 -5.61
N THR A 202 3.90 11.36 -6.23
CA THR A 202 2.61 11.99 -6.01
C THR A 202 1.70 11.65 -7.17
N ILE A 203 0.47 11.21 -6.89
CA ILE A 203 -0.54 10.82 -7.88
C ILE A 203 -1.75 11.75 -7.68
N PRO A 204 -1.92 12.74 -8.54
CA PRO A 204 -3.08 13.62 -8.47
C PRO A 204 -4.32 12.94 -9.08
N ARG A 205 -5.53 13.35 -8.65
CA ARG A 205 -6.80 12.77 -9.10
C ARG A 205 -6.98 12.80 -10.61
N GLU A 206 -6.47 13.83 -11.27
CA GLU A 206 -6.55 14.01 -12.73
C GLU A 206 -5.74 12.97 -13.53
N GLU A 207 -4.74 12.32 -12.93
CA GLU A 207 -4.03 11.20 -13.56
C GLU A 207 -4.80 9.88 -13.46
N MET A 208 -5.90 9.83 -12.71
CA MET A 208 -6.64 8.61 -12.45
C MET A 208 -7.84 8.49 -13.41
N SER A 209 -7.87 7.44 -14.23
CA SER A 209 -9.00 7.11 -15.10
C SER A 209 -10.18 6.52 -14.33
N SER A 210 -9.92 5.88 -13.20
CA SER A 210 -10.94 5.43 -12.24
C SER A 210 -10.42 5.63 -10.81
N PHE A 211 -11.34 5.86 -9.88
CA PHE A 211 -11.04 6.00 -8.46
C PHE A 211 -12.20 5.47 -7.63
N SER A 212 -11.89 4.67 -6.65
CA SER A 212 -12.83 4.22 -5.62
C SER A 212 -12.13 4.19 -4.26
N TRP A 213 -12.91 4.36 -3.22
CA TRP A 213 -12.43 4.24 -1.85
C TRP A 213 -13.41 3.47 -1.00
N ASN A 214 -12.91 2.86 0.04
CA ASN A 214 -13.71 2.21 1.06
C ASN A 214 -13.12 2.49 2.43
N THR A 215 -13.98 2.70 3.42
CA THR A 215 -13.56 2.75 4.82
C THR A 215 -14.54 1.96 5.66
N THR A 216 -14.02 1.23 6.64
CA THR A 216 -14.84 0.39 7.51
C THR A 216 -14.44 0.57 8.97
N LEU A 217 -15.43 0.54 9.85
CA LEU A 217 -15.21 0.46 11.28
C LEU A 217 -15.16 -0.99 11.77
N ALA A 218 -15.80 -1.89 11.03
CA ALA A 218 -15.78 -3.32 11.31
C ALA A 218 -14.35 -3.86 11.17
N GLY A 219 -13.89 -4.66 12.12
CA GLY A 219 -12.54 -5.19 12.14
C GLY A 219 -11.45 -4.20 12.57
N SER A 220 -11.81 -2.96 12.95
CA SER A 220 -10.86 -2.01 13.51
C SER A 220 -10.81 -2.08 15.03
N TYR A 221 -9.63 -1.97 15.60
CA TYR A 221 -9.41 -2.13 17.03
C TYR A 221 -8.66 -0.94 17.62
N THR A 222 -9.04 -0.56 18.84
CA THR A 222 -8.40 0.52 19.63
C THR A 222 -7.26 -0.02 20.50
N GLY A 223 -7.07 -1.32 20.50
CA GLY A 223 -6.04 -2.05 21.24
C GLY A 223 -6.26 -3.55 21.14
N GLY A 224 -5.52 -4.31 21.90
CA GLY A 224 -5.65 -5.76 21.91
C GLY A 224 -5.28 -6.39 23.25
N THR A 225 -5.83 -7.56 23.52
CA THR A 225 -5.55 -8.37 24.70
C THR A 225 -5.10 -9.76 24.26
N ILE A 226 -3.98 -10.20 24.81
CA ILE A 226 -3.46 -11.57 24.63
C ILE A 226 -3.39 -12.25 25.98
N THR A 227 -3.88 -13.51 26.03
CA THR A 227 -3.73 -14.38 27.21
C THR A 227 -2.92 -15.59 26.80
N TYR A 228 -1.85 -15.88 27.54
CA TYR A 228 -0.97 -17.02 27.32
C TYR A 228 -0.59 -17.67 28.66
N THR A 229 -0.28 -18.97 28.64
CA THR A 229 0.22 -19.69 29.82
C THR A 229 1.74 -19.53 29.88
N ASP A 230 2.25 -18.89 30.93
CA ASP A 230 3.70 -18.73 31.16
C ASP A 230 4.37 -20.10 31.30
N PRO A 231 5.36 -20.46 30.48
CA PRO A 231 6.01 -21.75 30.51
C PRO A 231 6.72 -22.08 31.82
N LYS A 232 7.17 -21.06 32.56
CA LYS A 232 7.89 -21.21 33.84
C LYS A 232 6.95 -21.36 35.03
N THR A 233 5.95 -20.48 35.12
CA THR A 233 5.04 -20.42 36.26
C THR A 233 3.80 -21.30 36.11
N LYS A 234 3.51 -21.76 34.87
CA LYS A 234 2.30 -22.50 34.49
C LYS A 234 1.01 -21.78 34.81
N LYS A 235 1.06 -20.43 34.93
CA LYS A 235 -0.09 -19.55 35.17
C LYS A 235 -0.44 -18.79 33.91
N ASP A 236 -1.70 -18.50 33.77
CA ASP A 236 -2.18 -17.62 32.71
C ASP A 236 -1.79 -16.17 33.00
N VAL A 237 -1.21 -15.53 32.01
CA VAL A 237 -0.80 -14.14 32.00
C VAL A 237 -1.57 -13.42 30.91
N THR A 238 -2.23 -12.32 31.28
CA THR A 238 -2.96 -11.48 30.32
C THR A 238 -2.22 -10.15 30.17
N TYR A 239 -1.97 -9.76 28.93
CA TYR A 239 -1.41 -8.45 28.58
C TYR A 239 -2.38 -7.71 27.68
N THR A 240 -2.58 -6.42 27.94
CA THR A 240 -3.44 -5.53 27.13
C THR A 240 -2.62 -4.34 26.65
N THR A 241 -2.74 -4.03 25.37
CA THR A 241 -2.19 -2.81 24.73
C THR A 241 -3.31 -1.94 24.21
N GLY A 242 -3.12 -0.61 24.24
CA GLY A 242 -4.16 0.34 23.88
C GLY A 242 -5.30 0.39 24.91
N GLY A 243 -6.49 0.79 24.47
CA GLY A 243 -7.65 0.93 25.37
C GLY A 243 -8.97 1.10 24.62
N GLY A 244 -10.07 1.32 25.39
CA GLY A 244 -11.40 1.51 24.83
C GLY A 244 -12.21 0.23 24.66
N LYS A 245 -13.34 0.30 23.92
CA LYS A 245 -14.33 -0.79 23.86
C LYS A 245 -14.01 -1.86 22.79
N ARG A 246 -13.11 -1.56 21.84
CA ARG A 246 -12.83 -2.45 20.70
C ARG A 246 -11.42 -3.02 20.85
N LEU A 247 -11.30 -4.04 21.68
CA LEU A 247 -10.03 -4.76 21.89
C LEU A 247 -10.02 -6.06 21.08
N LEU A 248 -8.96 -6.27 20.29
CA LEU A 248 -8.69 -7.54 19.65
C LEU A 248 -8.29 -8.56 20.71
N LYS A 249 -8.97 -9.70 20.75
CA LYS A 249 -8.63 -10.79 21.64
C LYS A 249 -7.80 -11.83 20.92
N SER A 250 -6.67 -12.21 21.49
CA SER A 250 -5.77 -13.24 20.95
C SER A 250 -5.45 -14.28 22.04
N SER A 251 -5.41 -15.55 21.64
CA SER A 251 -4.92 -16.67 22.41
C SER A 251 -3.67 -17.28 21.79
N THR A 252 -2.96 -16.54 20.97
CA THR A 252 -1.71 -17.01 20.33
C THR A 252 -0.68 -17.33 21.41
N LYS A 253 -0.03 -18.48 21.29
CA LYS A 253 1.03 -18.91 22.20
C LYS A 253 2.14 -17.85 22.25
N ALA A 254 2.61 -17.55 23.46
CA ALA A 254 3.73 -16.63 23.68
C ALA A 254 4.71 -17.23 24.70
N ASP A 255 6.00 -16.98 24.48
CA ASP A 255 7.07 -17.51 25.31
C ASP A 255 7.28 -16.72 26.61
N ASN A 256 6.93 -15.44 26.58
CA ASN A 256 7.06 -14.51 27.70
C ASN A 256 6.26 -13.21 27.41
N LEU A 257 6.26 -12.30 28.38
CA LEU A 257 5.51 -11.05 28.27
C LEU A 257 5.96 -10.16 27.09
N ALA A 258 7.27 -10.12 26.77
CA ALA A 258 7.79 -9.34 25.66
C ALA A 258 7.33 -9.91 24.31
N ASP A 259 7.29 -11.23 24.18
CA ASP A 259 6.78 -11.94 23.02
C ASP A 259 5.26 -11.73 22.85
N ALA A 260 4.50 -11.88 23.95
CA ALA A 260 3.06 -11.61 23.98
C ALA A 260 2.72 -10.18 23.55
N LYS A 261 3.45 -9.19 24.08
CA LYS A 261 3.32 -7.78 23.69
C LYS A 261 3.53 -7.61 22.20
N ARG A 262 4.61 -8.13 21.65
CA ARG A 262 4.95 -8.01 20.23
C ARG A 262 3.88 -8.63 19.33
N LYS A 263 3.41 -9.82 19.67
CA LYS A 263 2.37 -10.54 18.91
C LYS A 263 1.04 -9.79 18.89
N ILE A 264 0.58 -9.30 20.05
CA ILE A 264 -0.70 -8.57 20.08
C ILE A 264 -0.61 -7.20 19.39
N GLU A 265 0.50 -6.48 19.51
CA GLU A 265 0.72 -5.22 18.81
C GLU A 265 0.77 -5.46 17.29
N ALA A 266 1.43 -6.51 16.82
CA ALA A 266 1.44 -6.95 15.43
C ALA A 266 0.02 -7.28 14.93
N ALA A 267 -0.74 -8.06 15.69
CA ALA A 267 -2.10 -8.44 15.35
C ALA A 267 -3.03 -7.22 15.23
N VAL A 268 -2.98 -6.28 16.19
CA VAL A 268 -3.77 -5.04 16.14
C VAL A 268 -3.38 -4.19 14.95
N THR A 269 -2.09 -4.02 14.69
CA THR A 269 -1.57 -3.25 13.56
C THR A 269 -1.99 -3.87 12.22
N SER A 270 -1.93 -5.19 12.12
CA SER A 270 -2.35 -5.94 10.92
C SER A 270 -3.85 -5.83 10.70
N ALA A 271 -4.67 -5.97 11.74
CA ALA A 271 -6.12 -5.82 11.66
C ALA A 271 -6.54 -4.38 11.28
N ASN A 272 -5.80 -3.39 11.74
CA ASN A 272 -6.05 -1.99 11.41
C ASN A 272 -5.48 -1.57 10.04
N HIS A 273 -4.68 -2.41 9.40
CA HIS A 273 -4.25 -2.18 8.03
C HIS A 273 -5.44 -2.36 7.08
N GLY A 274 -5.66 -1.46 6.18
CA GLY A 274 -6.79 -1.58 5.23
C GLY A 274 -8.16 -1.13 5.75
N ILE A 275 -8.22 -0.46 6.90
CA ILE A 275 -9.46 0.20 7.36
C ILE A 275 -9.94 1.23 6.34
N THR A 276 -9.03 1.99 5.77
CA THR A 276 -9.30 2.90 4.65
C THR A 276 -8.43 2.49 3.47
N THR A 277 -9.07 2.12 2.39
CA THR A 277 -8.42 1.68 1.15
C THR A 277 -8.89 2.51 -0.02
N ILE A 278 -8.00 2.64 -1.00
CA ILE A 278 -8.32 3.20 -2.30
C ILE A 278 -7.97 2.19 -3.39
N SER A 279 -8.70 2.26 -4.48
CA SER A 279 -8.36 1.57 -5.72
C SER A 279 -8.52 2.55 -6.87
N PHE A 280 -7.50 2.68 -7.68
CA PHE A 280 -7.51 3.57 -8.83
C PHE A 280 -6.70 2.99 -9.99
N GLN A 281 -6.96 3.50 -11.18
CA GLN A 281 -6.26 3.13 -12.40
C GLN A 281 -5.65 4.36 -13.03
N THR A 282 -4.41 4.23 -13.50
CA THR A 282 -3.68 5.27 -14.23
C THR A 282 -3.15 4.72 -15.55
N MET A 283 -2.62 5.58 -16.39
CA MET A 283 -1.69 5.16 -17.44
C MET A 283 -0.53 4.39 -16.81
N GLY A 284 0.06 3.44 -17.53
CA GLY A 284 1.09 2.54 -17.02
C GLY A 284 2.18 3.22 -16.18
N ARG A 285 2.46 2.65 -15.02
CA ARG A 285 3.43 3.13 -14.01
C ARG A 285 4.47 2.04 -13.71
N PRO A 286 5.40 1.77 -14.66
CA PRO A 286 6.47 0.78 -14.43
C PRO A 286 7.46 1.19 -13.33
N ASP A 287 7.43 2.45 -12.94
CA ASP A 287 8.22 3.07 -11.85
C ASP A 287 7.70 2.73 -10.45
N LEU A 288 6.46 2.23 -10.34
CA LEU A 288 5.85 1.87 -9.05
C LEU A 288 5.86 0.35 -8.84
N CYS A 289 5.96 -0.07 -7.58
CA CYS A 289 5.76 -1.46 -7.18
C CYS A 289 5.03 -1.54 -5.81
N ALA A 290 4.45 -2.70 -5.54
CA ALA A 290 3.83 -2.95 -4.24
C ALA A 290 4.87 -2.90 -3.10
N GLY A 291 4.43 -2.48 -1.92
CA GLY A 291 5.32 -2.24 -0.78
C GLY A 291 5.91 -0.82 -0.71
N GLN A 292 5.71 0.00 -1.74
CA GLN A 292 6.07 1.42 -1.72
C GLN A 292 4.97 2.29 -1.13
N THR A 293 5.30 3.51 -0.79
CA THR A 293 4.33 4.54 -0.41
C THR A 293 4.20 5.61 -1.50
N ILE A 294 3.00 6.11 -1.67
CA ILE A 294 2.65 7.20 -2.59
C ILE A 294 1.89 8.29 -1.86
N MET A 295 1.95 9.51 -2.37
CA MET A 295 1.08 10.60 -1.98
C MET A 295 -0.06 10.71 -3.00
N VAL A 296 -1.30 10.66 -2.53
CA VAL A 296 -2.51 10.87 -3.35
C VAL A 296 -3.07 12.24 -3.06
N THR A 297 -3.35 13.02 -4.10
CA THR A 297 -3.86 14.40 -3.98
C THR A 297 -5.12 14.61 -4.82
N GLY A 298 -5.87 15.68 -4.54
CA GLY A 298 -7.08 16.02 -5.29
C GLY A 298 -8.30 15.12 -5.00
N VAL A 299 -8.27 14.34 -3.92
CA VAL A 299 -9.37 13.45 -3.50
C VAL A 299 -10.03 13.90 -2.18
N GLY A 300 -10.03 15.19 -1.94
CA GLY A 300 -10.63 15.79 -0.75
C GLY A 300 -9.97 15.29 0.55
N ARG A 301 -10.78 14.92 1.55
CA ARG A 301 -10.29 14.42 2.85
C ARG A 301 -9.54 13.10 2.80
N LEU A 302 -9.56 12.41 1.67
CA LEU A 302 -8.81 11.18 1.44
C LEU A 302 -7.41 11.46 0.90
N SER A 303 -7.10 12.71 0.54
CA SER A 303 -5.74 13.09 0.15
C SER A 303 -4.77 12.76 1.28
N GLY A 304 -3.62 12.17 0.93
CA GLY A 304 -2.65 11.76 1.92
C GLY A 304 -1.74 10.64 1.44
N LYS A 305 -1.02 10.07 2.39
CA LYS A 305 -0.06 9.01 2.15
C LYS A 305 -0.74 7.65 2.14
N PHE A 306 -0.43 6.85 1.13
CA PHE A 306 -0.92 5.48 0.97
C PHE A 306 0.24 4.50 0.76
N TYR A 307 0.06 3.29 1.26
CA TYR A 307 0.94 2.16 1.04
C TYR A 307 0.33 1.28 -0.05
N ILE A 308 1.09 0.96 -1.08
CA ILE A 308 0.63 0.13 -2.20
C ILE A 308 0.59 -1.32 -1.74
N ASP A 309 -0.61 -1.87 -1.58
CA ASP A 309 -0.83 -3.27 -1.20
C ASP A 309 -0.72 -4.20 -2.39
N LYS A 310 -1.21 -3.74 -3.54
CA LYS A 310 -1.18 -4.51 -4.77
C LYS A 310 -1.17 -3.58 -5.98
N LYS A 311 -0.36 -3.93 -6.96
CA LYS A 311 -0.34 -3.30 -8.27
C LYS A 311 -0.62 -4.35 -9.35
N THR A 312 -1.43 -4.00 -10.32
CA THR A 312 -1.67 -4.82 -11.50
C THR A 312 -1.42 -3.99 -12.75
N ASP A 313 -0.41 -4.37 -13.51
CA ASP A 313 -0.13 -3.82 -14.82
C ASP A 313 -0.90 -4.61 -15.88
N SER A 314 -1.59 -3.91 -16.77
CA SER A 314 -2.36 -4.52 -17.84
C SER A 314 -1.99 -3.87 -19.18
N LEU A 315 -1.53 -4.70 -20.11
CA LEU A 315 -1.14 -4.29 -21.45
C LEU A 315 -1.99 -4.99 -22.50
N THR A 316 -2.45 -4.21 -23.44
CA THR A 316 -3.10 -4.68 -24.68
C THR A 316 -2.33 -4.12 -25.87
N SER A 317 -2.78 -4.43 -27.11
CA SER A 317 -2.20 -3.85 -28.32
C SER A 317 -2.29 -2.32 -28.38
N THR A 318 -3.21 -1.69 -27.61
CA THR A 318 -3.54 -0.27 -27.67
C THR A 318 -3.39 0.47 -26.34
N SER A 319 -3.22 -0.22 -25.23
CA SER A 319 -3.19 0.40 -23.92
C SER A 319 -2.18 -0.24 -22.96
N TYR A 320 -1.63 0.58 -22.08
CA TYR A 320 -0.93 0.16 -20.89
C TYR A 320 -1.49 0.90 -19.69
N THR A 321 -2.04 0.19 -18.74
CA THR A 321 -2.62 0.76 -17.51
C THR A 321 -2.05 0.06 -16.29
N SER A 322 -1.98 0.80 -15.18
CA SER A 322 -1.65 0.28 -13.85
C SER A 322 -2.83 0.52 -12.92
N LYS A 323 -3.40 -0.57 -12.40
CA LYS A 323 -4.37 -0.53 -11.31
C LYS A 323 -3.61 -0.65 -9.99
N ILE A 324 -3.85 0.27 -9.07
CA ILE A 324 -3.21 0.33 -7.76
C ILE A 324 -4.29 0.18 -6.69
N GLU A 325 -4.07 -0.76 -5.79
CA GLU A 325 -4.85 -0.96 -4.57
C GLU A 325 -3.95 -0.59 -3.39
N ALA A 326 -4.37 0.35 -2.56
CA ALA A 326 -3.52 0.90 -1.52
C ALA A 326 -4.28 1.21 -0.23
N SER A 327 -3.63 1.02 0.89
CA SER A 327 -4.16 1.32 2.23
C SER A 327 -3.62 2.64 2.73
N GLN A 328 -4.49 3.42 3.35
CA GLN A 328 -4.09 4.69 3.96
C GLN A 328 -3.05 4.45 5.04
N VAL A 329 -1.95 5.16 4.95
CA VAL A 329 -0.99 5.25 6.05
C VAL A 329 -1.53 6.33 6.98
N PRO A 330 -1.88 6.00 8.24
CA PRO A 330 -2.22 7.02 9.21
C PRO A 330 -1.07 8.02 9.28
N THR A 331 -1.28 9.19 8.74
CA THR A 331 -0.26 10.23 8.79
C THR A 331 -0.20 10.78 10.21
N THR A 332 1.00 10.95 10.73
CA THR A 332 1.22 11.95 11.76
C THR A 332 0.61 13.26 11.25
N SER A 333 0.05 14.06 12.10
CA SER A 333 -0.70 15.29 11.79
C SER A 333 -0.08 16.19 10.68
N ASP A 334 1.20 16.03 10.39
CA ASP A 334 1.99 16.90 9.52
C ASP A 334 1.59 16.86 8.03
N ALA A 335 1.29 15.69 7.45
CA ALA A 335 0.92 15.64 6.03
C ALA A 335 -0.52 16.13 5.77
N VAL A 336 -1.43 15.88 6.71
CA VAL A 336 -2.78 16.45 6.67
C VAL A 336 -2.71 17.97 6.74
N ILE A 337 -1.77 18.49 7.54
CA ILE A 337 -1.56 19.93 7.68
C ILE A 337 -0.93 20.52 6.44
N VAL A 338 0.04 19.83 5.82
CA VAL A 338 0.65 20.29 4.56
C VAL A 338 -0.42 20.40 3.45
N ASP A 339 -1.29 19.39 3.30
CA ASP A 339 -2.40 19.44 2.37
C ASP A 339 -3.36 20.61 2.69
N ALA A 340 -3.74 20.76 3.97
CA ALA A 340 -4.59 21.86 4.40
C ALA A 340 -3.97 23.23 4.12
N ILE A 341 -2.67 23.40 4.35
CA ILE A 341 -1.92 24.63 4.04
C ILE A 341 -1.93 24.90 2.54
N GLN A 342 -1.72 23.89 1.71
CA GLN A 342 -1.73 24.04 0.24
C GLN A 342 -3.12 24.43 -0.28
N ARG A 343 -4.19 23.82 0.25
CA ARG A 343 -5.57 24.18 -0.08
C ARG A 343 -5.90 25.63 0.32
N LEU A 344 -5.50 26.04 1.52
CA LEU A 344 -5.67 27.42 1.97
C LEU A 344 -4.84 28.41 1.13
N ALA A 345 -3.69 27.99 0.63
CA ALA A 345 -2.90 28.81 -0.30
C ALA A 345 -3.57 28.95 -1.67
N ALA A 346 -4.16 27.88 -2.18
CA ALA A 346 -4.87 27.89 -3.48
C ALA A 346 -6.05 28.86 -3.49
N ILE A 347 -6.71 29.06 -2.35
CA ILE A 347 -7.83 30.02 -2.21
C ILE A 347 -7.38 31.37 -1.62
N GLY A 348 -6.08 31.64 -1.54
CA GLY A 348 -5.54 32.95 -1.13
C GLY A 348 -5.53 33.23 0.38
N VAL A 349 -5.88 32.27 1.23
CA VAL A 349 -5.81 32.39 2.70
C VAL A 349 -4.36 32.40 3.19
N ILE A 350 -3.51 31.65 2.54
CA ILE A 350 -2.08 31.54 2.88
C ILE A 350 -1.22 32.03 1.70
N ASN A 351 -0.45 33.09 1.92
CA ASN A 351 0.42 33.65 0.87
C ASN A 351 1.82 33.00 0.80
N SER A 352 2.22 32.29 1.84
CA SER A 352 3.55 31.67 1.92
C SER A 352 3.47 30.24 2.45
N PRO A 353 2.97 29.26 1.66
CA PRO A 353 2.74 27.90 2.12
C PRO A 353 4.03 27.24 2.64
N GLY A 354 5.18 27.49 2.04
CA GLY A 354 6.46 26.94 2.50
C GLY A 354 6.84 27.39 3.92
N TYR A 355 6.53 28.63 4.29
CA TYR A 355 6.74 29.11 5.66
C TYR A 355 5.86 28.34 6.65
N TRP A 356 4.58 28.16 6.36
CA TRP A 356 3.63 27.48 7.21
C TRP A 356 3.93 25.98 7.34
N ILE A 357 4.33 25.34 6.24
CA ILE A 357 4.79 23.95 6.24
C ILE A 357 6.00 23.77 7.18
N GLY A 358 6.96 24.70 7.17
CA GLY A 358 8.13 24.65 8.03
C GLY A 358 7.89 25.10 9.47
N LYS A 359 6.82 25.81 9.75
CA LYS A 359 6.57 26.49 11.02
C LYS A 359 5.22 26.21 11.67
N HIS A 360 4.40 25.31 11.13
CA HIS A 360 3.07 25.02 11.67
C HIS A 360 3.08 24.58 13.14
N LYS A 361 4.21 24.08 13.64
CA LYS A 361 4.41 23.71 15.05
C LYS A 361 4.89 24.86 15.95
N SER A 362 5.28 26.01 15.39
CA SER A 362 5.88 27.13 16.13
C SER A 362 5.50 28.49 15.53
N VAL A 363 4.25 28.73 15.28
CA VAL A 363 3.77 29.87 14.49
C VAL A 363 3.78 31.19 15.24
N LYS A 364 4.36 32.23 14.65
CA LYS A 364 4.43 33.58 15.16
C LYS A 364 3.23 34.48 14.74
N TYR A 365 2.48 34.12 13.70
CA TYR A 365 1.45 34.96 13.05
C TYR A 365 0.08 34.28 13.02
N LEU A 366 -0.34 33.72 14.15
CA LEU A 366 -1.64 33.06 14.26
C LEU A 366 -2.80 34.05 14.01
N ASP A 367 -2.65 35.28 14.45
CA ASP A 367 -3.67 36.31 14.30
C ASP A 367 -3.92 36.64 12.80
N ASP A 368 -2.83 36.77 12.02
CA ASP A 368 -2.93 37.00 10.59
C ASP A 368 -3.61 35.83 9.88
N LEU A 369 -3.29 34.58 10.29
CA LEU A 369 -3.92 33.40 9.74
C LEU A 369 -5.43 33.39 10.01
N LEU A 370 -5.83 33.64 11.25
CA LEU A 370 -7.24 33.69 11.64
C LEU A 370 -8.00 34.78 10.90
N LEU A 371 -7.40 35.96 10.73
CA LEU A 371 -7.96 37.08 9.97
C LEU A 371 -8.17 36.71 8.51
N GLN A 372 -7.17 36.13 7.84
CA GLN A 372 -7.25 35.74 6.45
C GLN A 372 -8.27 34.61 6.24
N MET A 373 -8.31 33.61 7.11
CA MET A 373 -9.33 32.56 7.07
C MET A 373 -10.74 33.15 7.18
N ALA A 374 -10.97 34.01 8.15
CA ALA A 374 -12.27 34.64 8.35
C ALA A 374 -12.68 35.50 7.16
N THR A 375 -11.76 36.31 6.62
CA THR A 375 -12.01 37.14 5.45
C THR A 375 -12.40 36.28 4.22
N THR A 376 -11.68 35.19 3.98
CA THR A 376 -11.96 34.31 2.82
C THR A 376 -13.31 33.60 2.97
N ILE A 377 -13.64 33.12 4.16
CA ILE A 377 -14.92 32.49 4.43
C ILE A 377 -16.06 33.50 4.27
N LEU A 378 -15.92 34.71 4.78
CA LEU A 378 -16.93 35.75 4.66
C LEU A 378 -17.14 36.25 3.23
N VAL A 379 -16.08 36.40 2.45
CA VAL A 379 -16.18 36.80 1.03
C VAL A 379 -16.94 35.75 0.23
N ASN A 380 -16.79 34.49 0.53
CA ASN A 380 -17.45 33.40 -0.22
C ASN A 380 -18.88 33.07 0.26
N HIS A 381 -19.22 33.39 1.51
CA HIS A 381 -20.50 33.00 2.11
C HIS A 381 -21.38 34.20 2.59
N ASP A 382 -20.79 35.37 2.79
CA ASP A 382 -21.50 36.55 3.29
C ASP A 382 -20.92 37.82 2.63
N THR A 383 -21.76 38.75 2.27
CA THR A 383 -21.38 40.00 1.59
C THR A 383 -20.79 41.07 2.52
N GLY A 384 -20.52 40.73 3.77
CA GLY A 384 -19.97 41.66 4.76
C GLY A 384 -18.46 41.90 4.58
N LEU A 385 -18.04 43.16 4.55
CA LEU A 385 -16.63 43.51 4.65
C LEU A 385 -16.11 43.23 6.07
N TYR A 386 -15.11 42.37 6.15
CA TYR A 386 -14.44 42.07 7.39
C TYR A 386 -13.42 43.17 7.77
N THR A 387 -13.45 43.69 9.00
CA THR A 387 -12.68 44.86 9.44
C THR A 387 -11.26 44.56 9.93
N GLY A 388 -10.83 43.31 9.93
CA GLY A 388 -9.48 42.92 10.38
C GLY A 388 -9.31 42.76 11.89
N ASN A 389 -10.41 42.69 12.67
CA ASN A 389 -10.36 42.48 14.10
C ASN A 389 -10.27 40.97 14.43
N PRO A 390 -9.21 40.48 15.17
CA PRO A 390 -9.07 39.08 15.53
C PRO A 390 -10.25 38.49 16.32
N GLN A 391 -10.94 39.28 17.13
CA GLN A 391 -12.09 38.80 17.87
C GLN A 391 -13.31 38.54 16.98
N GLU A 392 -13.55 39.39 15.97
CA GLU A 392 -14.58 39.20 14.96
C GLU A 392 -14.23 38.01 14.04
N ALA A 393 -12.93 37.80 13.77
CA ALA A 393 -12.45 36.61 13.04
C ALA A 393 -12.81 35.31 13.77
N LEU A 394 -12.62 35.28 15.10
CA LEU A 394 -13.01 34.13 15.92
C LEU A 394 -14.51 33.89 15.87
N ASP A 395 -15.33 34.96 15.96
CA ASP A 395 -16.79 34.86 15.89
C ASP A 395 -17.23 34.30 14.52
N ALA A 396 -16.62 34.74 13.44
CA ALA A 396 -16.87 34.22 12.10
C ALA A 396 -16.46 32.72 11.99
N LEU A 397 -15.28 32.34 12.47
CA LEU A 397 -14.83 30.94 12.45
C LEU A 397 -15.71 30.04 13.31
N VAL A 398 -16.27 30.52 14.41
CA VAL A 398 -17.29 29.78 15.21
C VAL A 398 -18.58 29.64 14.42
N LYS A 399 -19.07 30.72 13.82
CA LYS A 399 -20.31 30.73 13.01
C LYS A 399 -20.26 29.70 11.89
N TYR A 400 -19.11 29.56 11.24
CA TYR A 400 -18.93 28.60 10.14
C TYR A 400 -18.36 27.24 10.60
N GLY A 401 -18.32 26.96 11.91
CA GLY A 401 -17.93 25.67 12.45
C GLY A 401 -16.44 25.33 12.32
N VAL A 402 -15.59 26.32 12.02
CA VAL A 402 -14.13 26.14 11.92
C VAL A 402 -13.52 25.93 13.30
N ILE A 403 -14.03 26.61 14.31
CA ILE A 403 -13.65 26.45 15.73
C ILE A 403 -14.87 26.24 16.60
N ASN A 404 -14.75 25.45 17.67
CA ASN A 404 -15.86 25.12 18.57
C ASN A 404 -15.81 25.88 19.90
N THR A 405 -14.67 26.48 20.25
CA THR A 405 -14.45 27.11 21.57
C THR A 405 -13.77 28.47 21.38
N ARG A 406 -14.57 29.49 21.19
CA ARG A 406 -14.13 30.87 20.97
C ARG A 406 -13.19 31.38 22.08
N ASP A 407 -13.58 31.22 23.32
CA ASP A 407 -12.84 31.77 24.47
C ASP A 407 -11.48 31.09 24.66
N TYR A 408 -11.39 29.80 24.33
CA TYR A 408 -10.12 29.08 24.31
C TYR A 408 -9.15 29.72 23.30
N TRP A 409 -9.61 29.97 22.09
CA TRP A 409 -8.78 30.56 21.04
C TRP A 409 -8.46 32.03 21.34
N ALA A 410 -9.41 32.79 21.86
CA ALA A 410 -9.19 34.16 22.31
C ALA A 410 -8.08 34.27 23.39
N ALA A 411 -8.07 33.33 24.34
CA ALA A 411 -7.07 33.28 25.40
C ALA A 411 -5.72 32.68 24.97
N ASN A 412 -5.67 31.94 23.85
CA ASN A 412 -4.51 31.15 23.45
C ASN A 412 -4.01 31.47 22.05
N MET A 413 -4.45 32.53 21.38
CA MET A 413 -3.97 32.98 20.08
C MET A 413 -2.43 33.07 20.00
N GLY A 414 -1.76 33.30 21.13
CA GLY A 414 -0.28 33.28 21.20
C GLY A 414 0.38 31.97 21.64
N LYS A 415 -0.38 30.91 21.97
CA LYS A 415 0.15 29.67 22.59
C LYS A 415 -0.02 28.36 21.79
N LEU A 416 -0.45 28.38 20.62
CA LEU A 416 -0.23 27.43 19.49
C LEU A 416 -0.43 25.93 19.67
N GLN A 417 -1.03 25.38 20.73
CA GLN A 417 -1.11 23.94 20.91
C GLN A 417 -1.99 23.22 19.85
N TYR A 418 -2.98 23.89 19.25
CA TYR A 418 -3.95 23.30 18.33
C TYR A 418 -4.02 23.98 16.95
N ILE A 419 -2.95 24.65 16.54
CA ILE A 419 -2.91 25.33 15.23
C ILE A 419 -3.11 24.37 14.06
N SER A 420 -2.62 23.14 14.19
CA SER A 420 -2.78 22.10 13.18
C SER A 420 -4.24 21.74 12.93
N ASP A 421 -4.99 21.54 14.02
CA ASP A 421 -6.43 21.25 13.96
C ASP A 421 -7.21 22.44 13.39
N LEU A 422 -6.82 23.65 13.74
CA LEU A 422 -7.44 24.87 13.21
C LEU A 422 -7.27 24.95 11.69
N ILE A 423 -6.05 24.76 11.18
CA ILE A 423 -5.76 24.80 9.75
C ILE A 423 -6.57 23.73 9.00
N CYS A 424 -6.60 22.48 9.52
CA CYS A 424 -7.37 21.42 8.91
C CYS A 424 -8.87 21.71 8.90
N LYS A 425 -9.43 22.19 10.02
CA LYS A 425 -10.85 22.53 10.12
C LYS A 425 -11.20 23.70 9.21
N ALA A 426 -10.37 24.74 9.14
CA ALA A 426 -10.56 25.86 8.24
C ALA A 426 -10.56 25.42 6.77
N ALA A 427 -9.58 24.60 6.36
CA ALA A 427 -9.53 24.07 5.00
C ALA A 427 -10.77 23.23 4.63
N ASN A 428 -11.31 22.48 5.59
CA ASN A 428 -12.51 21.66 5.37
C ASN A 428 -13.83 22.46 5.37
N ALA A 429 -13.86 23.61 6.03
CA ALA A 429 -15.05 24.47 6.10
C ALA A 429 -15.18 25.40 4.88
N LEU A 430 -14.10 25.57 4.12
CA LEU A 430 -14.13 26.39 2.91
C LEU A 430 -14.84 25.63 1.79
N PRO A 431 -15.62 26.33 0.92
CA PRO A 431 -16.27 25.70 -0.21
C PRO A 431 -15.24 25.05 -1.15
N GLU A 432 -15.61 23.90 -1.74
CA GLU A 432 -14.79 23.34 -2.81
C GLU A 432 -14.74 24.34 -3.95
N ILE A 433 -13.53 24.66 -4.43
CA ILE A 433 -13.36 25.46 -5.64
C ILE A 433 -13.84 24.55 -6.77
N ILE A 434 -15.04 24.82 -7.27
CA ILE A 434 -15.51 24.25 -8.53
C ILE A 434 -14.71 24.97 -9.62
N GLN A 435 -13.70 24.30 -10.16
CA GLN A 435 -12.99 24.73 -11.36
C GLN A 435 -13.82 24.43 -12.59
#